data_576a43d9c64f5131194c7d9b82583607
#
_entry.id   576a43d9c64f5131194c7d9b82583607
#
_cell.length_a   1.000
_cell.length_b   1.000
_cell.length_c   1.000
_cell.angle_alpha   90.00
_cell.angle_beta   90.00
_cell.angle_gamma   90.00
#
_symmetry.space_group_name_H-M   'P 1'
#
loop_
_entity.id
_entity.type
_entity.pdbx_description
1 polymer ?
#
loop_
_entity_poly.entity_id
_entity_poly.type
_entity_poly.pdbx_seq_one_letter_code
_entity_poly.pdbx_strand_id
1 'polypeptide(L)'
;MIKKLMACAIASSFAFAPMVASADGHGSKCTNDVWNKVMSRGKIVVGVKADYKPWGYRDTSGDIVGMEIDMAKDVANKMGVDLELVAVQSSNRMQFLENGKIDLMIATMSDRKDRREIVGIVGPNYYTSGTNVMSPKALGLTSWEDLRGKPVCGKQGAFYNQIVEERYGAQIIAFTGNAEAKQALCDKKCIAWVYDDSSIGSDLSSGEWDEFEMPLNSEDDNPWALAVPSAERNCVFGRFMSGMQYQWHQDGSLIELEAKWGIKPTKYLADYNERLGDWLD
;
A
#
# COMPACT_ATOMS: atom_id res chain seq x y z
N MET A 1 -4.02 -28.79 93.43
CA MET A 1 -2.89 -28.40 92.62
C MET A 1 -3.35 -28.42 91.13
N ILE A 2 -3.75 -27.30 90.60
CA ILE A 2 -4.25 -27.18 89.20
C ILE A 2 -3.38 -26.12 88.53
N LYS A 3 -2.56 -26.58 87.58
CA LYS A 3 -1.76 -25.69 86.72
C LYS A 3 -2.60 -25.11 85.61
N LYS A 4 -2.68 -23.75 85.61
CA LYS A 4 -3.27 -23.02 84.48
C LYS A 4 -2.24 -22.95 83.36
N LEU A 5 -2.63 -23.44 82.16
CA LEU A 5 -1.91 -23.19 80.93
C LEU A 5 -2.49 -21.93 80.29
N MET A 6 -1.57 -20.98 80.04
CA MET A 6 -1.82 -19.70 79.40
C MET A 6 -1.56 -19.90 77.91
N ALA A 7 -2.58 -19.85 77.04
CA ALA A 7 -2.44 -19.93 75.57
C ALA A 7 -2.19 -18.49 75.03
N CYS A 8 -1.03 -18.30 74.42
CA CYS A 8 -0.68 -17.07 73.73
C CYS A 8 -1.19 -17.15 72.31
N ALA A 9 -2.20 -16.37 71.98
CA ALA A 9 -2.70 -16.23 70.58
C ALA A 9 -1.85 -15.20 69.85
N ILE A 10 -1.08 -15.63 68.88
CA ILE A 10 -0.33 -14.75 67.96
C ILE A 10 -1.28 -14.41 66.81
N ALA A 11 -1.77 -13.18 66.75
CA ALA A 11 -2.53 -12.65 65.66
C ALA A 11 -1.56 -12.18 64.56
N SER A 12 -1.41 -12.94 63.50
CA SER A 12 -0.66 -12.56 62.32
C SER A 12 -1.50 -11.68 61.43
N SER A 13 -1.27 -10.37 61.45
CA SER A 13 -1.89 -9.43 60.51
C SER A 13 -1.22 -9.53 59.15
N PHE A 14 -1.90 -10.18 58.20
CA PHE A 14 -1.53 -10.11 56.81
C PHE A 14 -1.96 -8.75 56.26
N ALA A 15 -1.00 -7.85 56.05
CA ALA A 15 -1.21 -6.61 55.28
C ALA A 15 -1.26 -6.94 53.80
N PHE A 16 -2.44 -6.92 53.23
CA PHE A 16 -2.62 -6.92 51.78
C PHE A 16 -2.21 -5.55 51.24
N ALA A 17 -1.00 -5.42 50.72
CA ALA A 17 -0.63 -4.27 49.88
C ALA A 17 -1.34 -4.42 48.52
N PRO A 18 -2.07 -3.41 48.02
CA PRO A 18 -2.58 -3.45 46.68
C PRO A 18 -1.41 -3.39 45.69
N MET A 19 -1.21 -4.49 44.98
CA MET A 19 -0.25 -4.55 43.87
C MET A 19 -0.89 -3.73 42.73
N VAL A 20 -0.51 -2.46 42.63
CA VAL A 20 -0.82 -1.64 41.46
C VAL A 20 0.03 -2.22 40.33
N ALA A 21 -0.58 -3.05 39.50
CA ALA A 21 0.01 -3.47 38.24
C ALA A 21 0.15 -2.20 37.37
N SER A 22 1.35 -1.63 37.34
CA SER A 22 1.72 -0.68 36.30
C SER A 22 1.68 -1.42 34.99
N ALA A 23 0.59 -1.27 34.25
CA ALA A 23 0.54 -1.61 32.83
C ALA A 23 1.46 -0.60 32.13
N ASP A 24 2.75 -0.92 32.04
CA ASP A 24 3.67 -0.25 31.13
C ASP A 24 3.24 -0.58 29.70
N GLY A 25 2.17 0.06 29.26
CA GLY A 25 1.81 0.17 27.87
C GLY A 25 2.87 1.00 27.17
N HIS A 26 3.78 0.35 26.46
CA HIS A 26 4.64 1.00 25.46
C HIS A 26 3.77 1.48 24.28
N GLY A 27 2.77 2.30 24.56
CA GLY A 27 2.08 3.13 23.60
C GLY A 27 2.94 4.36 23.36
N SER A 28 3.65 4.41 22.23
CA SER A 28 4.26 5.66 21.75
C SER A 28 3.23 6.78 21.89
N LYS A 29 3.58 7.81 22.69
CA LYS A 29 2.67 8.93 22.96
C LYS A 29 2.46 9.69 21.66
N CYS A 30 1.22 9.73 21.16
CA CYS A 30 0.89 10.45 19.93
C CYS A 30 1.17 11.95 20.09
N THR A 31 2.01 12.50 19.24
CA THR A 31 2.26 13.95 19.15
C THR A 31 1.30 14.63 18.19
N ASN A 32 0.73 13.87 17.22
CA ASN A 32 -0.13 14.35 16.14
C ASN A 32 0.56 15.44 15.27
N ASP A 33 1.88 15.34 15.12
CA ASP A 33 2.69 16.37 14.47
C ASP A 33 2.29 16.60 13.02
N VAL A 34 2.03 15.53 12.27
CA VAL A 34 1.61 15.64 10.86
C VAL A 34 0.21 16.25 10.76
N TRP A 35 -0.74 15.82 11.59
CA TRP A 35 -2.08 16.42 11.62
C TRP A 35 -2.02 17.91 11.88
N ASN A 36 -1.32 18.32 12.95
CA ASN A 36 -1.18 19.72 13.33
C ASN A 36 -0.46 20.54 12.24
N LYS A 37 0.58 19.98 11.63
CA LYS A 37 1.32 20.58 10.53
C LYS A 37 0.42 20.84 9.31
N VAL A 38 -0.36 19.84 8.89
CA VAL A 38 -1.28 19.93 7.75
C VAL A 38 -2.36 20.98 8.02
N MET A 39 -3.01 20.91 9.18
CA MET A 39 -4.10 21.84 9.55
C MET A 39 -3.60 23.27 9.69
N SER A 40 -2.44 23.51 10.30
CA SER A 40 -1.88 24.85 10.46
C SER A 40 -1.41 25.47 9.14
N ARG A 41 -0.90 24.62 8.22
CA ARG A 41 -0.46 25.06 6.89
C ARG A 41 -1.62 25.24 5.91
N GLY A 42 -2.81 24.67 6.21
CA GLY A 42 -3.97 24.65 5.32
C GLY A 42 -3.76 23.82 4.04
N LYS A 43 -2.80 22.91 4.03
CA LYS A 43 -2.44 22.13 2.85
C LYS A 43 -1.87 20.76 3.22
N ILE A 44 -2.30 19.70 2.50
CA ILE A 44 -1.71 18.36 2.57
C ILE A 44 -0.82 18.08 1.35
N VAL A 45 0.35 17.50 1.56
CA VAL A 45 1.26 17.07 0.49
C VAL A 45 1.19 15.55 0.34
N VAL A 46 0.68 15.10 -0.80
CA VAL A 46 0.45 13.67 -1.06
C VAL A 46 1.42 13.14 -2.11
N GLY A 47 2.18 12.12 -1.75
CA GLY A 47 3.03 11.38 -2.67
C GLY A 47 2.22 10.40 -3.51
N VAL A 48 2.25 10.55 -4.83
CA VAL A 48 1.48 9.74 -5.78
C VAL A 48 2.36 9.26 -6.92
N LYS A 49 1.92 8.20 -7.62
CA LYS A 49 2.55 7.80 -8.88
C LYS A 49 2.26 8.84 -9.96
N ALA A 50 3.18 8.96 -10.94
CA ALA A 50 3.01 9.81 -12.11
C ALA A 50 3.38 9.07 -13.41
N ASP A 51 3.60 7.77 -13.33
CA ASP A 51 4.02 6.88 -14.44
C ASP A 51 3.28 5.54 -14.43
N TYR A 52 2.13 5.48 -13.76
CA TYR A 52 1.37 4.25 -13.56
C TYR A 52 -0.13 4.46 -13.91
N LYS A 53 -0.45 4.38 -15.21
CA LYS A 53 -1.84 4.45 -15.71
C LYS A 53 -2.61 3.16 -15.36
N PRO A 54 -3.87 3.25 -14.91
CA PRO A 54 -4.68 4.45 -14.67
C PRO A 54 -4.65 4.95 -13.22
N TRP A 55 -3.75 4.46 -12.37
CA TRP A 55 -3.66 4.75 -10.94
C TRP A 55 -3.15 6.16 -10.65
N GLY A 56 -1.99 6.51 -11.19
CA GLY A 56 -1.39 7.84 -11.12
C GLY A 56 -0.42 8.03 -12.27
N TYR A 57 -0.74 8.93 -13.20
CA TYR A 57 0.06 9.19 -14.39
C TYR A 57 -0.09 10.64 -14.86
N ARG A 58 0.84 11.08 -15.70
CA ARG A 58 0.69 12.38 -16.37
C ARG A 58 -0.15 12.23 -17.62
N ASP A 59 -1.16 13.06 -17.72
CA ASP A 59 -1.98 13.16 -18.94
C ASP A 59 -1.26 14.00 -20.03
N THR A 60 -1.96 14.26 -21.13
CA THR A 60 -1.42 15.01 -22.27
C THR A 60 -1.16 16.49 -21.97
N SER A 61 -1.79 17.06 -20.94
CA SER A 61 -1.52 18.42 -20.44
C SER A 61 -0.35 18.48 -19.45
N GLY A 62 0.14 17.32 -19.00
CA GLY A 62 1.21 17.19 -18.02
C GLY A 62 0.72 17.10 -16.57
N ASP A 63 -0.60 17.19 -16.37
CA ASP A 63 -1.21 17.07 -15.05
C ASP A 63 -1.16 15.64 -14.53
N ILE A 64 -0.98 15.48 -13.20
CA ILE A 64 -1.05 14.16 -12.59
C ILE A 64 -2.51 13.83 -12.33
N VAL A 65 -2.97 12.74 -12.95
CA VAL A 65 -4.35 12.25 -12.90
C VAL A 65 -4.39 10.75 -12.62
N GLY A 66 -5.55 10.21 -12.23
CA GLY A 66 -5.73 8.80 -11.98
C GLY A 66 -6.59 8.53 -10.75
N MET A 67 -6.87 7.25 -10.51
CA MET A 67 -7.70 6.80 -9.40
C MET A 67 -7.14 7.29 -8.04
N GLU A 68 -5.84 7.13 -7.80
CA GLU A 68 -5.19 7.53 -6.56
C GLU A 68 -5.14 9.05 -6.37
N ILE A 69 -5.18 9.81 -7.46
CA ILE A 69 -5.25 11.26 -7.41
C ILE A 69 -6.65 11.72 -6.97
N ASP A 70 -7.69 11.02 -7.43
CA ASP A 70 -9.05 11.32 -6.98
C ASP A 70 -9.24 10.95 -5.50
N MET A 71 -8.63 9.85 -5.04
CA MET A 71 -8.57 9.52 -3.61
C MET A 71 -7.85 10.61 -2.81
N ALA A 72 -6.72 11.13 -3.31
CA ALA A 72 -6.00 12.23 -2.65
C ALA A 72 -6.82 13.52 -2.57
N LYS A 73 -7.58 13.84 -3.63
CA LYS A 73 -8.51 14.97 -3.64
C LYS A 73 -9.61 14.82 -2.58
N ASP A 74 -10.17 13.61 -2.46
CA ASP A 74 -11.21 13.35 -1.45
C ASP A 74 -10.66 13.49 -0.03
N VAL A 75 -9.45 12.99 0.25
CA VAL A 75 -8.77 13.21 1.54
C VAL A 75 -8.62 14.71 1.84
N ALA A 76 -8.10 15.49 0.90
CA ALA A 76 -7.92 16.92 1.08
C ALA A 76 -9.25 17.66 1.33
N ASN A 77 -10.28 17.32 0.56
CA ASN A 77 -11.65 17.86 0.73
C ASN A 77 -12.22 17.54 2.11
N LYS A 78 -12.11 16.29 2.57
CA LYS A 78 -12.59 15.87 3.90
C LYS A 78 -11.83 16.52 5.05
N MET A 79 -10.55 16.82 4.85
CA MET A 79 -9.74 17.60 5.80
C MET A 79 -9.99 19.11 5.74
N GLY A 80 -10.63 19.60 4.67
CA GLY A 80 -10.84 21.05 4.45
C GLY A 80 -9.55 21.81 4.18
N VAL A 81 -8.60 21.20 3.46
CA VAL A 81 -7.28 21.76 3.14
C VAL A 81 -6.97 21.68 1.65
N ASP A 82 -6.02 22.48 1.17
CA ASP A 82 -5.52 22.40 -0.20
C ASP A 82 -4.71 21.12 -0.44
N LEU A 83 -4.69 20.64 -1.68
CA LEU A 83 -3.92 19.48 -2.10
C LEU A 83 -2.66 19.90 -2.88
N GLU A 84 -1.51 19.37 -2.47
CA GLU A 84 -0.29 19.41 -3.27
C GLU A 84 0.13 17.97 -3.61
N LEU A 85 0.36 17.68 -4.89
CA LEU A 85 0.80 16.38 -5.37
C LEU A 85 2.31 16.37 -5.59
N VAL A 86 2.98 15.34 -5.07
CA VAL A 86 4.40 15.09 -5.30
C VAL A 86 4.56 13.74 -6.00
N ALA A 87 5.14 13.78 -7.20
CA ALA A 87 5.45 12.55 -7.93
C ALA A 87 6.53 11.74 -7.21
N VAL A 88 6.25 10.47 -6.92
CA VAL A 88 7.19 9.54 -6.27
C VAL A 88 7.43 8.30 -7.11
N GLN A 89 8.59 7.68 -6.89
CA GLN A 89 8.95 6.37 -7.44
C GLN A 89 8.87 5.28 -6.36
N SER A 90 8.76 4.02 -6.77
CA SER A 90 8.74 2.90 -5.82
C SER A 90 9.98 2.85 -4.93
N SER A 91 11.13 3.28 -5.45
CA SER A 91 12.40 3.30 -4.75
C SER A 91 12.57 4.43 -3.72
N ASN A 92 11.85 5.56 -3.85
CA ASN A 92 12.05 6.73 -2.99
C ASN A 92 10.84 7.10 -2.12
N ARG A 93 9.64 6.57 -2.40
CA ARG A 93 8.38 7.01 -1.77
C ARG A 93 8.37 6.87 -0.24
N MET A 94 8.93 5.78 0.31
CA MET A 94 8.99 5.59 1.76
C MET A 94 9.93 6.60 2.42
N GLN A 95 11.10 6.85 1.82
CA GLN A 95 12.04 7.86 2.31
C GLN A 95 11.44 9.27 2.24
N PHE A 96 10.67 9.61 1.19
CA PHE A 96 10.00 10.90 1.09
C PHE A 96 8.99 11.09 2.21
N LEU A 97 8.28 10.03 2.59
CA LEU A 97 7.31 10.05 3.68
C LEU A 97 8.02 10.26 5.04
N GLU A 98 9.02 9.43 5.37
CA GLU A 98 9.73 9.51 6.64
C GLU A 98 10.53 10.80 6.81
N ASN A 99 11.03 11.39 5.73
CA ASN A 99 11.73 12.69 5.74
C ASN A 99 10.77 13.90 5.72
N GLY A 100 9.46 13.69 5.74
CA GLY A 100 8.45 14.74 5.77
C GLY A 100 8.35 15.57 4.49
N LYS A 101 8.88 15.08 3.34
CA LYS A 101 8.68 15.69 2.02
C LYS A 101 7.25 15.52 1.54
N ILE A 102 6.58 14.46 1.95
CA ILE A 102 5.16 14.19 1.78
C ILE A 102 4.56 13.88 3.14
N ASP A 103 3.30 14.21 3.34
CA ASP A 103 2.56 13.93 4.58
C ASP A 103 1.83 12.59 4.51
N LEU A 104 1.36 12.24 3.33
CA LEU A 104 0.61 11.01 3.02
C LEU A 104 1.16 10.39 1.75
N MET A 105 1.12 9.07 1.67
CA MET A 105 1.45 8.32 0.46
C MET A 105 0.24 7.52 -0.02
N ILE A 106 -0.19 7.77 -1.26
CA ILE A 106 -1.18 7.00 -2.03
C ILE A 106 -0.51 6.68 -3.36
N ALA A 107 0.23 5.56 -3.42
CA ALA A 107 1.16 5.32 -4.52
C ALA A 107 1.36 3.83 -4.81
N THR A 108 0.28 3.05 -4.99
CA THR A 108 0.28 1.62 -5.32
C THR A 108 1.25 0.83 -4.44
N MET A 109 1.20 1.08 -3.12
CA MET A 109 2.15 0.45 -2.22
C MET A 109 1.58 -0.82 -1.61
N SER A 110 2.16 -1.97 -2.00
CA SER A 110 1.81 -3.25 -1.39
C SER A 110 2.08 -3.24 0.11
N ASP A 111 1.11 -3.71 0.86
CA ASP A 111 1.15 -3.87 2.30
C ASP A 111 2.00 -5.11 2.66
N ARG A 112 3.24 -4.90 3.02
CA ARG A 112 4.22 -5.93 3.32
C ARG A 112 4.87 -5.72 4.68
N LYS A 113 5.27 -6.80 5.32
CA LYS A 113 5.89 -6.76 6.65
C LYS A 113 7.13 -5.85 6.68
N ASP A 114 8.03 -6.01 5.71
CA ASP A 114 9.25 -5.20 5.60
C ASP A 114 8.96 -3.69 5.45
N ARG A 115 7.88 -3.33 4.77
CA ARG A 115 7.46 -1.92 4.62
C ARG A 115 6.80 -1.37 5.87
N ARG A 116 6.05 -2.22 6.61
CA ARG A 116 5.45 -1.84 7.90
C ARG A 116 6.48 -1.55 9.00
N GLU A 117 7.72 -2.00 8.82
CA GLU A 117 8.85 -1.70 9.70
C GLU A 117 9.43 -0.30 9.43
N ILE A 118 9.15 0.29 8.26
CA ILE A 118 9.68 1.58 7.83
C ILE A 118 8.63 2.68 7.93
N VAL A 119 7.41 2.43 7.42
CA VAL A 119 6.33 3.42 7.35
C VAL A 119 5.07 2.95 8.06
N GLY A 120 4.22 3.86 8.44
CA GLY A 120 2.92 3.59 9.06
C GLY A 120 1.88 3.18 8.02
N ILE A 121 1.83 1.92 7.62
CA ILE A 121 0.76 1.40 6.76
C ILE A 121 -0.54 1.36 7.54
N VAL A 122 -1.58 1.96 6.99
CA VAL A 122 -2.94 2.04 7.57
C VAL A 122 -3.94 1.28 6.71
N GLY A 123 -4.86 0.58 7.37
CA GLY A 123 -5.89 -0.23 6.72
C GLY A 123 -7.31 0.30 6.98
N PRO A 124 -8.32 -0.31 6.32
CA PRO A 124 -8.23 -1.44 5.39
C PRO A 124 -7.49 -1.08 4.10
N ASN A 125 -6.91 -2.08 3.43
CA ASN A 125 -6.21 -1.83 2.16
C ASN A 125 -7.23 -1.41 1.09
N TYR A 126 -6.90 -0.42 0.25
CA TYR A 126 -7.85 0.15 -0.71
C TYR A 126 -7.94 -0.64 -2.02
N TYR A 127 -6.99 -1.51 -2.30
CA TYR A 127 -6.93 -2.30 -3.54
C TYR A 127 -6.06 -3.54 -3.38
N THR A 128 -6.01 -4.40 -4.41
CA THR A 128 -5.04 -5.49 -4.54
C THR A 128 -4.62 -5.69 -5.99
N SER A 129 -3.41 -6.19 -6.22
CA SER A 129 -2.92 -6.58 -7.53
C SER A 129 -1.93 -7.73 -7.39
N GLY A 130 -2.01 -8.71 -8.29
CA GLY A 130 -1.07 -9.80 -8.38
C GLY A 130 0.21 -9.42 -9.15
N THR A 131 1.21 -10.29 -9.08
CA THR A 131 2.42 -10.21 -9.89
C THR A 131 2.22 -10.97 -11.19
N ASN A 132 2.56 -10.37 -12.33
CA ASN A 132 2.57 -11.05 -13.61
C ASN A 132 3.68 -10.50 -14.54
N VAL A 133 3.75 -11.04 -15.75
CA VAL A 133 4.66 -10.56 -16.79
C VAL A 133 3.90 -10.17 -18.05
N MET A 134 4.36 -9.12 -18.72
CA MET A 134 4.02 -8.83 -20.10
C MET A 134 5.14 -9.30 -21.00
N SER A 135 4.82 -10.09 -22.03
CA SER A 135 5.79 -10.63 -22.99
C SER A 135 5.24 -10.59 -24.41
N PRO A 136 6.11 -10.59 -25.44
CA PRO A 136 5.66 -10.76 -26.82
C PRO A 136 4.92 -12.10 -27.00
N LYS A 137 3.77 -12.12 -27.67
CA LYS A 137 3.01 -13.35 -28.01
C LYS A 137 3.86 -14.38 -28.75
N ALA A 138 4.76 -13.90 -29.61
CA ALA A 138 5.65 -14.78 -30.37
C ALA A 138 6.66 -15.56 -29.50
N LEU A 139 6.83 -15.17 -28.23
CA LEU A 139 7.71 -15.88 -27.31
C LEU A 139 7.09 -17.19 -26.80
N GLY A 140 5.75 -17.20 -26.60
CA GLY A 140 4.99 -18.38 -26.19
C GLY A 140 5.36 -18.86 -24.79
N LEU A 141 5.48 -17.95 -23.82
CA LEU A 141 5.67 -18.33 -22.40
C LEU A 141 4.47 -19.12 -21.92
N THR A 142 4.71 -20.21 -21.17
CA THR A 142 3.68 -21.09 -20.63
C THR A 142 3.76 -21.25 -19.12
N SER A 143 4.94 -20.95 -18.55
CA SER A 143 5.17 -21.04 -17.11
C SER A 143 6.16 -19.98 -16.63
N TRP A 144 6.18 -19.73 -15.33
CA TRP A 144 7.15 -18.85 -14.69
C TRP A 144 8.60 -19.40 -14.80
N GLU A 145 8.76 -20.71 -14.87
CA GLU A 145 10.06 -21.40 -15.03
C GLU A 145 10.73 -21.09 -16.37
N ASP A 146 9.97 -20.69 -17.40
CA ASP A 146 10.49 -20.28 -18.70
C ASP A 146 11.37 -19.01 -18.62
N LEU A 147 11.27 -18.26 -17.53
CA LEU A 147 12.08 -17.07 -17.23
C LEU A 147 13.50 -17.42 -16.73
N ARG A 148 13.79 -18.68 -16.40
CA ARG A 148 15.06 -19.08 -15.81
C ARG A 148 16.25 -18.72 -16.70
N GLY A 149 17.20 -17.94 -16.14
CA GLY A 149 18.38 -17.47 -16.84
C GLY A 149 18.12 -16.45 -17.94
N LYS A 150 16.89 -15.95 -18.05
CA LYS A 150 16.52 -14.96 -19.07
C LYS A 150 16.48 -13.54 -18.48
N PRO A 151 16.81 -12.51 -19.30
CA PRO A 151 16.67 -11.12 -18.89
C PRO A 151 15.19 -10.75 -18.79
N VAL A 152 14.77 -10.24 -17.62
CA VAL A 152 13.44 -9.74 -17.35
C VAL A 152 13.53 -8.29 -16.90
N CYS A 153 12.79 -7.40 -17.58
CA CYS A 153 12.71 -6.00 -17.21
C CYS A 153 11.84 -5.83 -15.95
N GLY A 154 12.33 -5.06 -15.00
CA GLY A 154 11.62 -4.73 -13.76
C GLY A 154 11.70 -3.25 -13.42
N LYS A 155 11.01 -2.82 -12.37
CA LYS A 155 11.06 -1.47 -11.85
C LYS A 155 11.84 -1.41 -10.54
N GLN A 156 12.74 -0.45 -10.39
CA GLN A 156 13.50 -0.24 -9.15
C GLN A 156 12.57 -0.03 -7.95
N GLY A 157 12.86 -0.74 -6.85
CA GLY A 157 12.04 -0.68 -5.62
C GLY A 157 10.73 -1.48 -5.68
N ALA A 158 10.49 -2.23 -6.76
CA ALA A 158 9.39 -3.19 -6.82
C ALA A 158 9.81 -4.51 -6.16
N PHE A 159 8.92 -5.04 -5.32
CA PHE A 159 9.23 -6.23 -4.51
C PHE A 159 9.31 -7.52 -5.34
N TYR A 160 8.52 -7.61 -6.40
CA TYR A 160 8.47 -8.81 -7.24
C TYR A 160 9.76 -9.06 -8.04
N ASN A 161 10.62 -8.05 -8.23
CA ASN A 161 11.92 -8.26 -8.85
C ASN A 161 12.71 -9.35 -8.12
N GLN A 162 12.87 -9.19 -6.81
CA GLN A 162 13.56 -10.16 -5.96
C GLN A 162 12.86 -11.52 -5.97
N ILE A 163 11.54 -11.54 -5.89
CA ILE A 163 10.77 -12.80 -5.89
C ILE A 163 10.99 -13.58 -7.19
N VAL A 164 10.89 -12.90 -8.34
CA VAL A 164 11.04 -13.56 -9.66
C VAL A 164 12.49 -14.00 -9.87
N GLU A 165 13.46 -13.25 -9.37
CA GLU A 165 14.87 -13.65 -9.40
C GLU A 165 15.14 -14.88 -8.51
N GLU A 166 14.70 -14.87 -7.25
CA GLU A 166 14.94 -15.95 -6.29
C GLU A 166 14.14 -17.22 -6.59
N ARG A 167 12.86 -17.09 -6.95
CA ARG A 167 11.96 -18.21 -7.16
C ARG A 167 12.15 -18.88 -8.52
N TYR A 168 12.28 -18.07 -9.57
CA TYR A 168 12.31 -18.55 -10.95
C TYR A 168 13.67 -18.42 -11.62
N GLY A 169 14.65 -17.78 -10.99
CA GLY A 169 16.02 -17.65 -11.51
C GLY A 169 16.13 -16.70 -12.72
N ALA A 170 15.19 -15.74 -12.85
CA ALA A 170 15.27 -14.70 -13.87
C ALA A 170 16.44 -13.75 -13.60
N GLN A 171 16.96 -13.10 -14.65
CA GLN A 171 17.97 -12.05 -14.55
C GLN A 171 17.28 -10.68 -14.63
N ILE A 172 17.09 -10.04 -13.49
CA ILE A 172 16.35 -8.77 -13.45
C ILE A 172 17.21 -7.60 -13.96
N ILE A 173 16.66 -6.85 -14.93
CA ILE A 173 17.17 -5.56 -15.39
C ILE A 173 16.18 -4.49 -14.90
N ALA A 174 16.53 -3.79 -13.80
CA ALA A 174 15.63 -2.84 -13.15
C ALA A 174 15.80 -1.41 -13.68
N PHE A 175 14.71 -0.81 -14.12
CA PHE A 175 14.62 0.57 -14.63
C PHE A 175 13.96 1.49 -13.59
N THR A 176 14.20 2.80 -13.70
CA THR A 176 13.64 3.79 -12.78
C THR A 176 12.13 3.92 -12.96
N GLY A 177 11.65 3.96 -14.19
CA GLY A 177 10.23 4.13 -14.54
C GLY A 177 9.67 2.98 -15.37
N ASN A 178 8.33 2.94 -15.47
CA ASN A 178 7.63 1.94 -16.26
C ASN A 178 7.84 2.16 -17.77
N ALA A 179 7.93 3.42 -18.21
CA ALA A 179 8.15 3.75 -19.61
C ALA A 179 9.48 3.19 -20.12
N GLU A 180 10.58 3.36 -19.35
CA GLU A 180 11.89 2.83 -19.73
C GLU A 180 11.91 1.30 -19.72
N ALA A 181 11.24 0.65 -18.74
CA ALA A 181 11.14 -0.80 -18.68
C ALA A 181 10.39 -1.37 -19.88
N LYS A 182 9.25 -0.77 -20.24
CA LYS A 182 8.46 -1.16 -21.41
C LYS A 182 9.18 -0.87 -22.72
N GLN A 183 9.87 0.27 -22.83
CA GLN A 183 10.71 0.55 -24.00
C GLN A 183 11.83 -0.49 -24.15
N ALA A 184 12.47 -0.89 -23.05
CA ALA A 184 13.50 -1.92 -23.07
C ALA A 184 12.96 -3.29 -23.50
N LEU A 185 11.71 -3.62 -23.16
CA LEU A 185 11.02 -4.80 -23.66
C LEU A 185 10.79 -4.70 -25.19
N CYS A 186 10.32 -3.58 -25.71
CA CYS A 186 10.17 -3.34 -27.16
C CYS A 186 11.51 -3.43 -27.89
N ASP A 187 12.58 -2.91 -27.27
CA ASP A 187 13.96 -2.98 -27.80
C ASP A 187 14.59 -4.39 -27.68
N LYS A 188 13.85 -5.37 -27.16
CA LYS A 188 14.31 -6.76 -26.95
C LYS A 188 15.52 -6.88 -26.01
N LYS A 189 15.71 -5.92 -25.10
CA LYS A 189 16.74 -5.98 -24.05
C LYS A 189 16.39 -6.97 -22.95
N CYS A 190 15.10 -7.30 -22.82
CA CYS A 190 14.56 -8.34 -21.97
C CYS A 190 13.45 -9.08 -22.72
N ILE A 191 13.11 -10.29 -22.26
CA ILE A 191 12.08 -11.12 -22.88
C ILE A 191 10.69 -10.86 -22.32
N ALA A 192 10.61 -10.30 -21.12
CA ALA A 192 9.38 -9.99 -20.43
C ALA A 192 9.58 -8.77 -19.51
N TRP A 193 8.49 -8.09 -19.17
CA TRP A 193 8.44 -7.07 -18.14
C TRP A 193 7.57 -7.56 -16.98
N VAL A 194 8.18 -7.71 -15.78
CA VAL A 194 7.47 -8.09 -14.56
C VAL A 194 6.89 -6.88 -13.88
N TYR A 195 5.58 -6.91 -13.61
CA TYR A 195 4.87 -5.83 -12.93
C TYR A 195 3.54 -6.29 -12.32
N ASP A 196 2.81 -5.33 -11.75
CA ASP A 196 1.43 -5.56 -11.27
C ASP A 196 0.52 -5.95 -12.44
N ASP A 197 -0.24 -7.03 -12.29
CA ASP A 197 -1.15 -7.56 -13.32
C ASP A 197 -2.23 -6.55 -13.73
N SER A 198 -2.69 -5.72 -12.78
CA SER A 198 -3.64 -4.63 -13.04
C SER A 198 -3.07 -3.59 -14.03
N SER A 199 -1.77 -3.27 -13.92
CA SER A 199 -1.09 -2.38 -14.85
C SER A 199 -0.94 -3.01 -16.24
N ILE A 200 -0.45 -4.25 -16.27
CA ILE A 200 -0.27 -4.99 -17.52
C ILE A 200 -1.62 -5.14 -18.23
N GLY A 201 -2.67 -5.51 -17.49
CA GLY A 201 -4.02 -5.62 -18.04
C GLY A 201 -4.55 -4.30 -18.60
N SER A 202 -4.27 -3.17 -17.95
CA SER A 202 -4.61 -1.84 -18.45
C SER A 202 -3.85 -1.50 -19.73
N ASP A 203 -2.54 -1.75 -19.79
CA ASP A 203 -1.73 -1.53 -20.98
C ASP A 203 -2.27 -2.37 -22.18
N LEU A 204 -2.49 -3.67 -21.97
CA LEU A 204 -3.00 -4.57 -23.02
C LEU A 204 -4.41 -4.19 -23.49
N SER A 205 -5.23 -3.57 -22.64
CA SER A 205 -6.57 -3.13 -22.99
C SER A 205 -6.57 -1.80 -23.77
N SER A 206 -5.44 -1.10 -23.85
CA SER A 206 -5.34 0.20 -24.54
C SER A 206 -5.32 0.09 -26.08
N GLY A 207 -5.04 -1.10 -26.62
CA GLY A 207 -4.82 -1.32 -28.06
C GLY A 207 -3.43 -0.91 -28.56
N GLU A 208 -2.55 -0.43 -27.70
CA GLU A 208 -1.17 -0.05 -28.06
C GLU A 208 -0.19 -1.23 -28.00
N TRP A 209 -0.61 -2.37 -27.42
CA TRP A 209 0.22 -3.52 -27.09
C TRP A 209 -0.26 -4.83 -27.73
N ASP A 210 -0.82 -4.77 -28.94
CA ASP A 210 -1.44 -5.92 -29.61
C ASP A 210 -0.50 -7.10 -29.84
N GLU A 211 0.81 -6.86 -29.96
CA GLU A 211 1.84 -7.90 -30.13
C GLU A 211 2.25 -8.56 -28.81
N PHE A 212 1.73 -8.07 -27.67
CA PHE A 212 2.07 -8.54 -26.33
C PHE A 212 0.88 -9.22 -25.67
N GLU A 213 1.19 -9.98 -24.63
CA GLU A 213 0.21 -10.69 -23.81
C GLU A 213 0.67 -10.79 -22.35
N MET A 214 -0.25 -11.18 -21.48
CA MET A 214 0.01 -11.58 -20.11
C MET A 214 -0.31 -13.08 -20.02
N PRO A 215 0.67 -13.96 -20.32
CA PRO A 215 0.39 -15.37 -20.59
C PRO A 215 0.30 -16.24 -19.34
N LEU A 216 0.81 -15.78 -18.21
CA LEU A 216 0.91 -16.57 -17.00
C LEU A 216 -0.26 -16.30 -16.04
N ASN A 217 -0.45 -17.19 -15.08
CA ASN A 217 -1.33 -16.92 -13.96
C ASN A 217 -0.65 -15.91 -13.01
N SER A 218 -1.43 -14.93 -12.55
CA SER A 218 -0.92 -13.97 -11.55
C SER A 218 -0.59 -14.68 -10.24
N GLU A 219 0.49 -14.26 -9.61
CA GLU A 219 0.94 -14.73 -8.31
C GLU A 219 1.00 -13.60 -7.29
N ASP A 220 1.08 -13.99 -6.02
CA ASP A 220 1.34 -13.09 -4.90
C ASP A 220 0.40 -11.87 -4.89
N ASP A 221 -0.90 -12.10 -4.74
CA ASP A 221 -1.88 -11.04 -4.51
C ASP A 221 -1.42 -10.15 -3.36
N ASN A 222 -1.08 -8.90 -3.68
CA ASN A 222 -0.55 -7.95 -2.71
C ASN A 222 -1.53 -6.78 -2.53
N PRO A 223 -2.20 -6.71 -1.39
CA PRO A 223 -3.07 -5.58 -1.08
C PRO A 223 -2.29 -4.27 -1.04
N TRP A 224 -2.88 -3.19 -1.56
CA TRP A 224 -2.29 -1.85 -1.53
C TRP A 224 -2.91 -1.00 -0.43
N ALA A 225 -2.07 -0.19 0.20
CA ALA A 225 -2.47 0.60 1.35
C ALA A 225 -1.98 2.05 1.26
N LEU A 226 -2.70 2.92 1.96
CA LEU A 226 -2.19 4.24 2.31
C LEU A 226 -1.06 4.09 3.34
N ALA A 227 -0.10 5.01 3.28
CA ALA A 227 0.90 5.09 4.34
C ALA A 227 1.08 6.52 4.83
N VAL A 228 1.30 6.60 6.13
CA VAL A 228 1.65 7.81 6.90
C VAL A 228 3.05 7.64 7.50
N PRO A 229 3.72 8.67 8.00
CA PRO A 229 4.93 8.49 8.79
C PRO A 229 4.72 7.47 9.91
N SER A 230 5.73 6.65 10.19
CA SER A 230 5.60 5.49 11.10
C SER A 230 5.06 5.88 12.48
N ALA A 231 5.48 7.03 13.01
CA ALA A 231 5.03 7.57 14.30
C ALA A 231 3.53 7.95 14.32
N GLU A 232 2.94 8.25 13.17
CA GLU A 232 1.55 8.71 13.05
C GLU A 232 0.55 7.57 12.84
N ARG A 233 0.99 6.34 12.63
CA ARG A 233 0.13 5.20 12.28
C ARG A 233 -1.07 5.04 13.21
N ASN A 234 -0.85 5.12 14.52
CA ASN A 234 -1.87 4.92 15.55
C ASN A 234 -2.41 6.24 16.13
N CYS A 235 -1.99 7.38 15.57
CA CYS A 235 -2.35 8.72 16.00
C CYS A 235 -3.54 9.27 15.19
N VAL A 236 -3.91 10.53 15.41
CA VAL A 236 -5.10 11.13 14.75
C VAL A 236 -4.99 11.01 13.24
N PHE A 237 -3.82 11.31 12.65
CA PHE A 237 -3.64 11.29 11.21
C PHE A 237 -3.83 9.88 10.62
N GLY A 238 -3.17 8.87 11.17
CA GLY A 238 -3.32 7.48 10.71
C GLY A 238 -4.73 6.93 10.90
N ARG A 239 -5.39 7.25 12.03
CA ARG A 239 -6.78 6.85 12.27
C ARG A 239 -7.76 7.52 11.31
N PHE A 240 -7.55 8.80 10.98
CA PHE A 240 -8.35 9.49 9.97
C PHE A 240 -8.22 8.81 8.62
N MET A 241 -6.99 8.48 8.18
CA MET A 241 -6.75 7.77 6.91
C MET A 241 -7.37 6.36 6.90
N SER A 242 -7.34 5.64 8.03
CA SER A 242 -8.08 4.37 8.16
C SER A 242 -9.60 4.57 8.02
N GLY A 243 -10.15 5.60 8.64
CA GLY A 243 -11.56 5.96 8.51
C GLY A 243 -11.97 6.26 7.07
N MET A 244 -11.13 6.99 6.32
CA MET A 244 -11.34 7.25 4.89
C MET A 244 -11.42 5.97 4.07
N GLN A 245 -10.48 5.03 4.29
CA GLN A 245 -10.49 3.75 3.58
C GLN A 245 -11.72 2.90 3.92
N TYR A 246 -12.14 2.87 5.19
CA TYR A 246 -13.41 2.23 5.57
C TYR A 246 -14.60 2.84 4.86
N GLN A 247 -14.69 4.18 4.86
CA GLN A 247 -15.78 4.88 4.18
C GLN A 247 -15.81 4.54 2.68
N TRP A 248 -14.67 4.61 1.99
CA TRP A 248 -14.59 4.33 0.54
C TRP A 248 -15.01 2.90 0.18
N HIS A 249 -14.72 1.91 1.04
CA HIS A 249 -15.22 0.56 0.84
C HIS A 249 -16.73 0.48 1.10
N GLN A 250 -17.20 1.09 2.18
CA GLN A 250 -18.58 1.01 2.62
C GLN A 250 -19.55 1.69 1.66
N ASP A 251 -19.22 2.90 1.21
CA ASP A 251 -20.09 3.69 0.32
C ASP A 251 -19.92 3.35 -1.17
N GLY A 252 -19.00 2.43 -1.53
CA GLY A 252 -18.74 2.02 -2.91
C GLY A 252 -17.89 2.98 -3.73
N SER A 253 -17.35 4.04 -3.13
CA SER A 253 -16.53 5.04 -3.84
C SER A 253 -15.36 4.42 -4.59
N LEU A 254 -14.71 3.37 -4.07
CA LEU A 254 -13.62 2.68 -4.78
C LEU A 254 -14.11 1.94 -6.03
N ILE A 255 -15.31 1.36 -6.00
CA ILE A 255 -15.93 0.70 -7.17
C ILE A 255 -16.29 1.75 -8.23
N GLU A 256 -16.82 2.89 -7.82
CA GLU A 256 -17.10 4.01 -8.74
C GLU A 256 -15.83 4.54 -9.39
N LEU A 257 -14.73 4.63 -8.64
CA LEU A 257 -13.43 5.04 -9.16
C LEU A 257 -12.84 4.00 -10.13
N GLU A 258 -12.97 2.69 -9.86
CA GLU A 258 -12.63 1.65 -10.84
C GLU A 258 -13.34 1.89 -12.17
N ALA A 259 -14.66 2.05 -12.13
CA ALA A 259 -15.48 2.26 -13.31
C ALA A 259 -15.10 3.56 -14.06
N LYS A 260 -14.90 4.66 -13.31
CA LYS A 260 -14.49 5.97 -13.84
C LYS A 260 -13.18 5.89 -14.62
N TRP A 261 -12.22 5.13 -14.11
CA TRP A 261 -10.87 5.02 -14.69
C TRP A 261 -10.70 3.84 -15.65
N GLY A 262 -11.80 3.13 -15.97
CA GLY A 262 -11.80 2.01 -16.91
C GLY A 262 -11.00 0.80 -16.41
N ILE A 263 -10.86 0.66 -15.10
CA ILE A 263 -10.25 -0.50 -14.46
C ILE A 263 -11.31 -1.62 -14.46
N LYS A 264 -10.89 -2.86 -14.73
CA LYS A 264 -11.80 -4.00 -14.65
C LYS A 264 -12.26 -4.17 -13.20
N PRO A 265 -13.59 -4.39 -12.98
CA PRO A 265 -14.12 -4.63 -11.64
C PRO A 265 -13.38 -5.77 -10.93
N THR A 266 -12.93 -5.51 -9.72
CA THR A 266 -12.24 -6.52 -8.91
C THR A 266 -13.18 -7.16 -7.90
N LYS A 267 -13.03 -8.49 -7.75
CA LYS A 267 -13.73 -9.21 -6.68
C LYS A 267 -13.35 -8.68 -5.29
N TYR A 268 -12.13 -8.19 -5.14
CA TYR A 268 -11.64 -7.62 -3.91
C TYR A 268 -12.51 -6.45 -3.42
N LEU A 269 -12.78 -5.46 -4.28
CA LEU A 269 -13.61 -4.31 -3.91
C LEU A 269 -15.08 -4.70 -3.71
N ALA A 270 -15.60 -5.60 -4.55
CA ALA A 270 -16.97 -6.09 -4.41
C ALA A 270 -17.17 -6.81 -3.06
N ASP A 271 -16.29 -7.73 -2.69
CA ASP A 271 -16.35 -8.47 -1.43
C ASP A 271 -16.21 -7.55 -0.20
N TYR A 272 -15.37 -6.50 -0.30
CA TYR A 272 -15.23 -5.53 0.81
C TYR A 272 -16.46 -4.65 0.97
N ASN A 273 -17.02 -4.17 -0.14
CA ASN A 273 -18.23 -3.34 -0.13
C ASN A 273 -19.41 -4.14 0.44
N GLU A 274 -19.63 -5.38 -0.02
CA GLU A 274 -20.66 -6.26 0.50
C GLU A 274 -20.52 -6.48 2.03
N ARG A 275 -19.34 -6.86 2.48
CA ARG A 275 -19.09 -7.11 3.92
C ARG A 275 -19.29 -5.89 4.81
N LEU A 276 -19.00 -4.68 4.31
CA LEU A 276 -19.11 -3.46 5.11
C LEU A 276 -20.47 -2.80 4.98
N GLY A 277 -21.20 -3.01 3.86
CA GLY A 277 -22.57 -2.57 3.65
C GLY A 277 -23.54 -3.25 4.60
N ASP A 278 -23.41 -4.55 4.81
CA ASP A 278 -24.27 -5.38 5.67
C ASP A 278 -24.26 -4.98 7.17
N TRP A 279 -23.36 -4.09 7.60
CA TRP A 279 -23.29 -3.64 9.00
C TRP A 279 -24.22 -2.46 9.30
N LEU A 280 -24.94 -1.94 8.30
CA LEU A 280 -25.85 -0.79 8.43
C LEU A 280 -27.32 -1.16 8.36
N ASP A 281 -27.65 -2.40 7.99
CA ASP A 281 -28.99 -2.97 7.97
C ASP A 281 -29.29 -3.77 9.27
#